data_d5b0797103d19d44d3f1a0ebb24c6f28
#
_entry.id   d5b0797103d19d44d3f1a0ebb24c6f28
#
_cell.length_a   1.000
_cell.length_b   1.000
_cell.length_c   1.000
_cell.angle_alpha   90.00
_cell.angle_beta   90.00
_cell.angle_gamma   90.00
#
_symmetry.space_group_name_H-M   'P 1'
#
loop_
_entity.id
_entity.type
_entity.pdbx_description
1 polymer ?
#
loop_
_entity_poly.entity_id
_entity_poly.type
_entity_poly.pdbx_seq_one_letter_code
_entity_poly.pdbx_strand_id
1 'polypeptide(L)'
;MFNKNKKLQYVIKTVPSESTLPLQNLLNEMSGDGWELYSMNEVESDEGFQFNCIFVKDADDGNAFDDVVNISAFKSQMEKMLSAKLTPYETCRDIQAKIREQKKKIAKIKAQLELEDAGSSQRKNLNDKMSAGLKELENLQQNLIRAISPDAMFSSLSLEKFSIHLNEEILEFVSPDNEADLLSETVKVRQKLADDLGYIIPKIVFQDDEMLAPFEFSINVRGLSVLNSFVYPKHLMFFQDDVNIKSKKKEYFYDSDVITGKKIVWIPEEKTKDFWEKGLTPSEYIARSVEFIAIKYIEELFDYEDVNKYIDIVQEKNPYLVENIIPDFVSIAELRYILVSLIREKVSIKDIVYIFEKINDFSDEASKEALLDKIRFSLARYIGARYANFEGTIQGLEMTEKTLASVFDSAEDTDNIIRVDGSKIEKIALKLLKFAKENNLDNIVLAVPIEIRHMVFIVLSQYINTLTVLAQEEVTNCYNFEVIGEV
;
A
#
# COMPACT_ATOMS: atom_id res chain seq x y z
N MET A 1 -32.59 9.05 20.48
CA MET A 1 -33.15 7.94 19.68
C MET A 1 -33.54 8.52 18.34
N PHE A 2 -32.67 8.43 17.36
CA PHE A 2 -32.98 8.92 16.02
C PHE A 2 -33.86 7.90 15.28
N ASN A 3 -34.87 8.40 14.62
CA ASN A 3 -35.88 7.59 13.93
C ASN A 3 -35.24 6.97 12.66
N LYS A 4 -35.29 5.65 12.47
CA LYS A 4 -34.57 4.86 11.45
C LYS A 4 -34.86 5.19 9.97
N ASN A 5 -35.67 6.21 9.65
CA ASN A 5 -36.10 6.54 8.28
C ASN A 5 -35.95 8.01 7.88
N LYS A 6 -35.16 8.80 8.61
CA LYS A 6 -34.93 10.20 8.23
C LYS A 6 -33.61 10.32 7.45
N LYS A 7 -33.66 11.00 6.29
CA LYS A 7 -32.46 11.40 5.55
C LYS A 7 -31.81 12.58 6.30
N LEU A 8 -30.48 12.55 6.45
CA LEU A 8 -29.72 13.58 7.13
C LEU A 8 -28.76 14.24 6.12
N GLN A 9 -28.57 15.54 6.22
CA GLN A 9 -27.57 16.29 5.46
C GLN A 9 -26.39 16.62 6.38
N TYR A 10 -25.18 16.74 5.80
CA TYR A 10 -23.97 17.09 6.53
C TYR A 10 -23.23 18.20 5.82
N VAL A 11 -22.60 19.03 6.63
CA VAL A 11 -21.68 20.05 6.15
C VAL A 11 -20.44 20.06 7.01
N ILE A 12 -19.27 20.24 6.40
CA ILE A 12 -18.00 20.41 7.10
C ILE A 12 -17.62 21.89 7.03
N LYS A 13 -17.31 22.48 8.17
CA LYS A 13 -16.81 23.85 8.31
C LYS A 13 -15.51 23.84 9.09
N THR A 14 -14.56 24.65 8.66
CA THR A 14 -13.24 24.77 9.28
C THR A 14 -13.10 26.17 9.85
N VAL A 15 -12.61 26.30 11.10
CA VAL A 15 -12.32 27.57 11.76
C VAL A 15 -10.97 27.51 12.46
N PRO A 16 -10.21 28.64 12.52
CA PRO A 16 -8.95 28.70 13.26
C PRO A 16 -9.15 28.36 14.74
N SER A 17 -8.22 27.64 15.34
CA SER A 17 -8.26 27.24 16.75
C SER A 17 -7.62 28.27 17.69
N GLU A 18 -6.94 29.29 17.15
CA GLU A 18 -6.21 30.32 17.94
C GLU A 18 -7.09 31.16 18.87
N SER A 19 -8.39 31.20 18.60
CA SER A 19 -9.36 31.88 19.50
C SER A 19 -10.71 31.15 19.53
N THR A 20 -11.40 31.19 20.66
CA THR A 20 -12.74 30.57 20.82
C THR A 20 -13.86 31.33 20.12
N LEU A 21 -13.65 32.60 19.75
CA LEU A 21 -14.68 33.45 19.18
C LEU A 21 -15.16 33.05 17.79
N PRO A 22 -14.27 32.66 16.83
CA PRO A 22 -14.68 32.16 15.52
C PRO A 22 -15.49 30.88 15.63
N LEU A 23 -15.08 29.95 16.50
CA LEU A 23 -15.79 28.71 16.74
C LEU A 23 -17.19 28.98 17.33
N GLN A 24 -17.30 29.86 18.32
CA GLN A 24 -18.57 30.17 18.92
C GLN A 24 -19.54 30.87 17.94
N ASN A 25 -19.03 31.74 17.07
CA ASN A 25 -19.81 32.33 15.99
C ASN A 25 -20.31 31.30 15.00
N LEU A 26 -19.44 30.37 14.56
CA LEU A 26 -19.82 29.27 13.67
C LEU A 26 -20.89 28.38 14.30
N LEU A 27 -20.74 27.99 15.56
CA LEU A 27 -21.71 27.14 16.26
C LEU A 27 -23.09 27.83 16.37
N ASN A 28 -23.11 29.15 16.66
CA ASN A 28 -24.34 29.91 16.73
C ASN A 28 -25.02 30.09 15.37
N GLU A 29 -24.24 30.36 14.30
CA GLU A 29 -24.71 30.45 12.92
C GLU A 29 -25.36 29.13 12.48
N MET A 30 -24.63 28.04 12.61
CA MET A 30 -25.09 26.71 12.20
C MET A 30 -26.32 26.26 12.99
N SER A 31 -26.36 26.54 14.30
CA SER A 31 -27.52 26.25 15.14
C SER A 31 -28.74 27.09 14.76
N GLY A 32 -28.54 28.36 14.38
CA GLY A 32 -29.61 29.25 13.88
C GLY A 32 -30.23 28.73 12.58
N ASP A 33 -29.45 28.07 11.73
CA ASP A 33 -29.88 27.47 10.48
C ASP A 33 -30.42 26.01 10.65
N GLY A 34 -30.52 25.53 11.89
CA GLY A 34 -31.07 24.21 12.22
C GLY A 34 -30.09 23.05 12.06
N TRP A 35 -28.81 23.36 12.03
CA TRP A 35 -27.74 22.34 12.03
C TRP A 35 -27.31 22.00 13.45
N GLU A 36 -27.07 20.74 13.73
CA GLU A 36 -26.52 20.24 15.00
C GLU A 36 -25.05 19.85 14.82
N LEU A 37 -24.19 20.20 15.77
CA LEU A 37 -22.78 19.78 15.75
C LEU A 37 -22.72 18.27 15.99
N TYR A 38 -22.17 17.54 15.04
CA TYR A 38 -22.00 16.09 15.11
C TYR A 38 -20.63 15.67 15.64
N SER A 39 -19.57 16.32 15.15
CA SER A 39 -18.18 16.05 15.54
C SER A 39 -17.31 17.28 15.35
N MET A 40 -16.25 17.38 16.15
CA MET A 40 -15.25 18.42 16.07
C MET A 40 -13.88 17.83 16.37
N ASN A 41 -12.92 18.07 15.48
CA ASN A 41 -11.53 17.65 15.64
C ASN A 41 -10.60 18.81 15.35
N GLU A 42 -9.52 18.96 16.14
CA GLU A 42 -8.44 19.90 15.85
C GLU A 42 -7.45 19.26 14.87
N VAL A 43 -7.10 19.98 13.82
CA VAL A 43 -6.21 19.56 12.75
C VAL A 43 -5.15 20.63 12.52
N GLU A 44 -3.90 20.21 12.35
CA GLU A 44 -2.80 21.09 11.94
C GLU A 44 -2.87 21.34 10.44
N SER A 45 -2.80 22.59 10.01
CA SER A 45 -2.77 23.01 8.61
C SER A 45 -1.62 23.99 8.36
N ASP A 46 -1.33 24.29 7.10
CA ASP A 46 -0.29 25.25 6.70
C ASP A 46 -0.49 26.66 7.27
N GLU A 47 -1.71 26.98 7.71
CA GLU A 47 -2.10 28.27 8.33
C GLU A 47 -2.20 28.20 9.86
N GLY A 48 -1.77 27.08 10.49
CA GLY A 48 -1.86 26.85 11.92
C GLY A 48 -2.92 25.81 12.31
N PHE A 49 -3.23 25.70 13.61
CA PHE A 49 -4.24 24.75 14.09
C PHE A 49 -5.65 25.25 13.77
N GLN A 50 -6.50 24.34 13.29
CA GLN A 50 -7.88 24.62 12.90
C GLN A 50 -8.83 23.56 13.47
N PHE A 51 -10.07 23.95 13.79
CA PHE A 51 -11.12 23.01 14.12
C PHE A 51 -11.92 22.65 12.87
N ASN A 52 -11.97 21.35 12.56
CA ASN A 52 -12.90 20.79 11.58
C ASN A 52 -14.19 20.39 12.31
N CYS A 53 -15.28 21.11 12.02
CA CYS A 53 -16.59 20.89 12.61
C CYS A 53 -17.51 20.23 11.59
N ILE A 54 -18.08 19.10 11.94
CA ILE A 54 -19.07 18.41 11.12
C ILE A 54 -20.45 18.68 11.72
N PHE A 55 -21.34 19.26 10.94
CA PHE A 55 -22.71 19.56 11.33
C PHE A 55 -23.70 18.65 10.59
N VAL A 56 -24.81 18.33 11.24
CA VAL A 56 -25.85 17.47 10.73
C VAL A 56 -27.23 18.17 10.81
N LYS A 57 -28.07 17.95 9.81
CA LYS A 57 -29.45 18.44 9.75
C LYS A 57 -30.37 17.42 9.12
N ASP A 58 -31.64 17.36 9.56
CA ASP A 58 -32.67 16.58 8.85
C ASP A 58 -32.85 17.12 7.42
N ALA A 59 -32.81 16.28 6.41
CA ALA A 59 -33.02 16.65 5.03
C ALA A 59 -34.54 16.86 4.78
N ASP A 60 -34.94 18.09 4.43
CA ASP A 60 -36.27 18.33 3.91
C ASP A 60 -36.43 17.69 2.51
N ASP A 61 -37.59 17.09 2.26
CA ASP A 61 -37.92 16.31 1.03
C ASP A 61 -37.97 17.11 -0.28
N GLY A 62 -37.19 18.14 -0.44
CA GLY A 62 -37.29 19.06 -1.60
C GLY A 62 -36.00 19.64 -2.09
N ASN A 63 -35.02 18.84 -2.49
CA ASN A 63 -34.11 19.05 -3.63
C ASN A 63 -32.94 18.06 -3.53
N ALA A 64 -32.85 17.22 -4.56
CA ALA A 64 -31.78 16.25 -4.67
C ALA A 64 -30.42 16.91 -4.91
N PHE A 65 -29.54 16.87 -3.91
CA PHE A 65 -28.11 16.76 -4.13
C PHE A 65 -27.73 15.30 -3.91
N ASP A 66 -27.34 14.63 -4.99
CA ASP A 66 -26.95 13.22 -5.05
C ASP A 66 -25.51 12.98 -4.51
N ASP A 67 -25.13 13.60 -3.37
CA ASP A 67 -23.92 13.31 -2.64
C ASP A 67 -24.26 13.07 -1.15
N VAL A 68 -25.15 12.12 -0.90
CA VAL A 68 -25.51 11.71 0.45
C VAL A 68 -24.58 10.60 0.89
N VAL A 69 -23.59 10.93 1.72
CA VAL A 69 -22.92 9.95 2.56
C VAL A 69 -23.99 9.26 3.41
N ASN A 70 -24.22 7.99 3.18
CA ASN A 70 -25.26 7.22 3.87
C ASN A 70 -24.82 6.93 5.31
N ILE A 71 -25.37 7.67 6.27
CA ILE A 71 -24.97 7.62 7.69
C ILE A 71 -25.49 6.38 8.42
N SER A 72 -26.49 5.72 7.92
CA SER A 72 -26.81 4.40 8.47
C SER A 72 -25.65 3.41 8.21
N ALA A 73 -24.95 3.56 7.08
CA ALA A 73 -23.72 2.87 6.78
C ALA A 73 -22.57 3.34 7.68
N PHE A 74 -22.38 4.66 7.86
CA PHE A 74 -21.34 5.21 8.73
C PHE A 74 -21.54 4.85 10.21
N LYS A 75 -22.78 4.82 10.71
CA LYS A 75 -23.10 4.41 12.06
C LYS A 75 -23.00 2.90 12.27
N SER A 76 -23.39 2.11 11.28
CA SER A 76 -23.11 0.68 11.22
C SER A 76 -21.62 0.40 11.15
N GLN A 77 -20.86 1.21 10.40
CA GLN A 77 -19.40 1.16 10.34
C GLN A 77 -18.74 1.51 11.69
N MET A 78 -19.20 2.55 12.39
CA MET A 78 -18.69 2.87 13.73
C MET A 78 -19.05 1.80 14.77
N GLU A 79 -20.25 1.21 14.71
CA GLU A 79 -20.62 0.09 15.60
C GLU A 79 -19.80 -1.17 15.29
N LYS A 80 -19.40 -1.39 14.02
CA LYS A 80 -18.54 -2.48 13.58
C LYS A 80 -17.05 -2.21 13.82
N MET A 81 -16.60 -0.94 13.82
CA MET A 81 -15.25 -0.55 14.29
C MET A 81 -15.05 -0.92 15.76
N LEU A 82 -16.11 -0.82 16.57
CA LEU A 82 -16.13 -1.30 17.96
C LEU A 82 -16.14 -2.82 18.05
N SER A 83 -16.47 -3.53 16.97
CA SER A 83 -16.36 -5.00 16.84
C SER A 83 -15.09 -5.46 16.13
N ALA A 84 -14.23 -4.53 15.68
CA ALA A 84 -12.88 -4.83 15.19
C ALA A 84 -12.11 -5.64 16.24
N LYS A 85 -11.30 -6.60 15.81
CA LYS A 85 -10.52 -7.56 16.64
C LYS A 85 -10.27 -7.03 18.03
N LEU A 86 -10.99 -7.59 19.01
CA LEU A 86 -10.88 -7.24 20.42
C LEU A 86 -9.40 -7.18 20.80
N THR A 87 -8.98 -6.08 21.38
CA THR A 87 -7.64 -5.98 21.94
C THR A 87 -7.42 -7.11 22.96
N PRO A 88 -6.20 -7.52 23.27
CA PRO A 88 -5.96 -8.52 24.32
C PRO A 88 -6.69 -8.20 25.63
N TYR A 89 -6.81 -6.91 25.97
CA TYR A 89 -7.55 -6.45 27.14
C TYR A 89 -9.08 -6.70 27.00
N GLU A 90 -9.67 -6.36 25.88
CA GLU A 90 -11.10 -6.60 25.61
C GLU A 90 -11.41 -8.08 25.53
N THR A 91 -10.53 -8.87 24.91
CA THR A 91 -10.62 -10.34 24.88
C THR A 91 -10.61 -10.90 26.28
N CYS A 92 -9.71 -10.44 27.18
CA CYS A 92 -9.68 -10.85 28.58
C CYS A 92 -10.96 -10.50 29.31
N ARG A 93 -11.51 -9.30 29.08
CA ARG A 93 -12.76 -8.82 29.68
C ARG A 93 -13.97 -9.65 29.23
N ASP A 94 -14.04 -10.00 27.96
CA ASP A 94 -15.08 -10.86 27.41
C ASP A 94 -15.02 -12.29 27.98
N ILE A 95 -13.82 -12.90 28.02
CA ILE A 95 -13.62 -14.23 28.62
C ILE A 95 -13.99 -14.20 30.11
N GLN A 96 -13.62 -13.15 30.84
CA GLN A 96 -14.00 -13.01 32.26
C GLN A 96 -15.53 -12.90 32.43
N ALA A 97 -16.23 -12.21 31.53
CA ALA A 97 -17.70 -12.15 31.55
C ALA A 97 -18.32 -13.53 31.32
N LYS A 98 -17.84 -14.29 30.34
CA LYS A 98 -18.24 -15.67 30.04
C LYS A 98 -17.97 -16.59 31.22
N ILE A 99 -16.82 -16.48 31.89
CA ILE A 99 -16.50 -17.24 33.11
C ILE A 99 -17.52 -16.95 34.23
N ARG A 100 -17.87 -15.66 34.43
CA ARG A 100 -18.87 -15.28 35.45
C ARG A 100 -20.24 -15.87 35.16
N GLU A 101 -20.66 -15.85 33.90
CA GLU A 101 -21.94 -16.44 33.48
C GLU A 101 -21.94 -17.94 33.66
N GLN A 102 -20.87 -18.63 33.23
CA GLN A 102 -20.74 -20.07 33.35
C GLN A 102 -20.76 -20.52 34.83
N LYS A 103 -20.07 -19.80 35.72
CA LYS A 103 -20.12 -20.03 37.18
C LYS A 103 -21.53 -19.91 37.73
N LYS A 104 -22.34 -18.93 37.24
CA LYS A 104 -23.72 -18.77 37.63
C LYS A 104 -24.58 -19.95 37.15
N LYS A 105 -24.37 -20.46 35.92
CA LYS A 105 -25.07 -21.66 35.38
C LYS A 105 -24.73 -22.89 36.22
N ILE A 106 -23.47 -23.13 36.53
CA ILE A 106 -23.01 -24.25 37.38
C ILE A 106 -23.65 -24.17 38.79
N ALA A 107 -23.68 -22.98 39.40
CA ALA A 107 -24.29 -22.78 40.71
C ALA A 107 -25.78 -23.10 40.71
N LYS A 108 -26.52 -22.76 39.65
CA LYS A 108 -27.94 -23.11 39.48
C LYS A 108 -28.13 -24.63 39.36
N ILE A 109 -27.31 -25.31 38.56
CA ILE A 109 -27.36 -26.77 38.40
C ILE A 109 -27.03 -27.45 39.72
N LYS A 110 -26.04 -26.95 40.49
CA LYS A 110 -25.70 -27.48 41.81
C LYS A 110 -26.87 -27.38 42.80
N ALA A 111 -27.53 -26.22 42.85
CA ALA A 111 -28.72 -26.03 43.69
C ALA A 111 -29.89 -26.98 43.31
N GLN A 112 -30.09 -27.25 42.01
CA GLN A 112 -31.09 -28.22 41.56
C GLN A 112 -30.71 -29.65 41.93
N LEU A 113 -29.41 -30.02 41.86
CA LEU A 113 -28.95 -31.35 42.28
C LEU A 113 -29.11 -31.62 43.78
N GLU A 114 -29.10 -30.58 44.61
CA GLU A 114 -29.35 -30.70 46.06
C GLU A 114 -30.83 -30.98 46.39
N LEU A 115 -31.76 -30.65 45.48
CA LEU A 115 -33.19 -30.87 45.64
C LEU A 115 -33.70 -32.18 45.03
N GLU A 116 -32.89 -32.89 44.25
CA GLU A 116 -33.30 -34.11 43.55
C GLU A 116 -32.90 -35.38 44.29
N ASP A 117 -33.83 -36.36 44.27
CA ASP A 117 -33.63 -37.66 44.93
C ASP A 117 -32.51 -38.48 44.28
N ALA A 118 -31.79 -39.23 45.12
CA ALA A 118 -30.69 -40.11 44.67
C ALA A 118 -31.29 -41.27 43.84
N GLY A 119 -30.93 -41.29 42.52
CA GLY A 119 -31.38 -42.36 41.61
C GLY A 119 -32.37 -41.92 40.55
N SER A 120 -32.85 -40.67 40.55
CA SER A 120 -33.73 -40.15 39.52
C SER A 120 -33.01 -39.99 38.18
N SER A 121 -33.67 -40.19 37.05
CA SER A 121 -33.16 -39.94 35.70
C SER A 121 -32.80 -38.46 35.50
N GLN A 122 -33.49 -37.56 36.21
CA GLN A 122 -33.23 -36.12 36.21
C GLN A 122 -31.90 -35.80 36.88
N ARG A 123 -31.53 -36.44 37.96
CA ARG A 123 -30.23 -36.25 38.64
C ARG A 123 -29.07 -36.69 37.76
N LYS A 124 -29.22 -37.75 36.97
CA LYS A 124 -28.21 -38.17 36.01
C LYS A 124 -27.99 -37.11 34.93
N ASN A 125 -29.06 -36.56 34.34
CA ASN A 125 -29.02 -35.50 33.34
C ASN A 125 -28.37 -34.20 33.90
N LEU A 126 -28.69 -33.85 35.16
CA LEU A 126 -28.10 -32.69 35.83
C LEU A 126 -26.61 -32.90 36.11
N ASN A 127 -26.16 -34.11 36.47
CA ASN A 127 -24.75 -34.43 36.62
C ASN A 127 -24.00 -34.34 35.31
N ASP A 128 -24.58 -34.81 34.19
CA ASP A 128 -23.98 -34.69 32.86
C ASP A 128 -23.84 -33.21 32.45
N LYS A 129 -24.88 -32.40 32.69
CA LYS A 129 -24.81 -30.93 32.44
C LYS A 129 -23.79 -30.24 33.35
N MET A 130 -23.66 -30.65 34.58
CA MET A 130 -22.66 -30.10 35.51
C MET A 130 -21.25 -30.45 35.07
N SER A 131 -21.03 -31.71 34.66
CA SER A 131 -19.73 -32.15 34.12
C SER A 131 -19.35 -31.40 32.84
N ALA A 132 -20.28 -31.22 31.91
CA ALA A 132 -20.05 -30.42 30.70
C ALA A 132 -19.76 -28.95 31.04
N GLY A 133 -20.52 -28.37 31.97
CA GLY A 133 -20.33 -26.98 32.41
C GLY A 133 -18.98 -26.73 33.10
N LEU A 134 -18.48 -27.69 33.88
CA LEU A 134 -17.17 -27.63 34.52
C LEU A 134 -16.05 -27.71 33.48
N LYS A 135 -16.19 -28.56 32.47
CA LYS A 135 -15.23 -28.70 31.38
C LYS A 135 -15.16 -27.41 30.54
N GLU A 136 -16.30 -26.80 30.26
CA GLU A 136 -16.36 -25.50 29.57
C GLU A 136 -15.70 -24.38 30.40
N LEU A 137 -15.95 -24.36 31.72
CA LEU A 137 -15.33 -23.42 32.64
C LEU A 137 -13.78 -23.55 32.64
N GLU A 138 -13.28 -24.78 32.65
CA GLU A 138 -11.86 -25.07 32.58
C GLU A 138 -11.23 -24.55 31.26
N ASN A 139 -11.92 -24.80 30.13
CA ASN A 139 -11.48 -24.27 28.82
C ASN A 139 -11.45 -22.74 28.81
N LEU A 140 -12.48 -22.08 29.37
CA LEU A 140 -12.50 -20.62 29.46
C LEU A 140 -11.37 -20.08 30.35
N GLN A 141 -11.05 -20.77 31.45
CA GLN A 141 -9.93 -20.40 32.32
C GLN A 141 -8.58 -20.55 31.62
N GLN A 142 -8.39 -21.65 30.86
CA GLN A 142 -7.17 -21.84 30.06
C GLN A 142 -7.03 -20.76 28.97
N ASN A 143 -8.13 -20.42 28.29
CA ASN A 143 -8.14 -19.36 27.30
C ASN A 143 -7.83 -18.00 27.93
N LEU A 144 -8.31 -17.72 29.14
CA LEU A 144 -7.98 -16.50 29.87
C LEU A 144 -6.48 -16.46 30.17
N ILE A 145 -5.89 -17.54 30.66
CA ILE A 145 -4.43 -17.61 30.94
C ILE A 145 -3.62 -17.34 29.67
N ARG A 146 -4.04 -17.92 28.53
CA ARG A 146 -3.37 -17.62 27.25
C ARG A 146 -3.52 -16.17 26.85
N ALA A 147 -4.71 -15.58 27.00
CA ALA A 147 -4.98 -14.20 26.60
C ALA A 147 -4.25 -13.15 27.46
N ILE A 148 -3.95 -13.47 28.73
CA ILE A 148 -3.16 -12.58 29.61
C ILE A 148 -1.65 -12.84 29.54
N SER A 149 -1.22 -13.87 28.81
CA SER A 149 0.20 -14.17 28.63
C SER A 149 0.90 -13.05 27.87
N PRO A 150 2.12 -12.65 28.24
CA PRO A 150 2.95 -11.76 27.43
C PRO A 150 3.12 -12.25 25.99
N ASP A 151 3.16 -13.57 25.76
CA ASP A 151 3.30 -14.15 24.43
C ASP A 151 2.12 -13.82 23.51
N ALA A 152 0.90 -13.70 24.05
CA ALA A 152 -0.27 -13.26 23.30
C ALA A 152 -0.12 -11.79 22.85
N MET A 153 0.47 -10.95 23.71
CA MET A 153 0.75 -9.56 23.37
C MET A 153 1.88 -9.45 22.34
N PHE A 154 2.96 -10.25 22.49
CA PHE A 154 4.03 -10.31 21.48
C PHE A 154 3.50 -10.78 20.12
N SER A 155 2.58 -11.76 20.11
CA SER A 155 1.94 -12.21 18.86
C SER A 155 1.10 -11.10 18.18
N SER A 156 0.53 -10.18 18.97
CA SER A 156 -0.22 -9.04 18.43
C SER A 156 0.66 -7.94 17.84
N LEU A 157 1.97 -7.95 18.12
CA LEU A 157 2.93 -7.03 17.52
C LEU A 157 3.37 -7.45 16.10
N SER A 158 2.99 -8.66 15.66
CA SER A 158 3.25 -9.12 14.30
C SER A 158 2.40 -8.31 13.31
N LEU A 159 3.04 -7.50 12.49
CA LEU A 159 2.39 -6.77 11.40
C LEU A 159 2.52 -7.55 10.09
N GLU A 160 1.45 -7.55 9.31
CA GLU A 160 1.51 -8.07 7.94
C GLU A 160 2.42 -7.15 7.10
N LYS A 161 3.44 -7.74 6.44
CA LYS A 161 4.37 -6.98 5.60
C LYS A 161 3.66 -6.32 4.43
N PHE A 162 2.69 -7.02 3.82
CA PHE A 162 1.99 -6.57 2.63
C PHE A 162 0.54 -7.05 2.67
N SER A 163 -0.41 -6.14 2.66
CA SER A 163 -1.83 -6.47 2.68
C SER A 163 -2.64 -5.58 1.73
N ILE A 164 -3.76 -6.13 1.27
CA ILE A 164 -4.77 -5.43 0.48
C ILE A 164 -6.05 -5.45 1.28
N HIS A 165 -6.56 -4.29 1.60
CA HIS A 165 -7.85 -4.13 2.27
C HIS A 165 -8.91 -3.78 1.22
N LEU A 166 -10.05 -4.44 1.32
CA LEU A 166 -11.14 -4.33 0.36
C LEU A 166 -12.42 -3.95 1.10
N ASN A 167 -13.18 -3.02 0.53
CA ASN A 167 -14.55 -2.77 0.98
C ASN A 167 -15.45 -3.99 0.70
N GLU A 168 -16.51 -4.18 1.50
CA GLU A 168 -17.46 -5.30 1.41
C GLU A 168 -18.00 -5.51 -0.03
N GLU A 169 -18.24 -4.43 -0.78
CA GLU A 169 -18.84 -4.50 -2.13
C GLU A 169 -17.90 -5.03 -3.22
N ILE A 170 -16.61 -5.17 -2.91
CA ILE A 170 -15.59 -5.71 -3.82
C ILE A 170 -14.91 -6.96 -3.28
N LEU A 171 -15.37 -7.52 -2.16
CA LEU A 171 -14.87 -8.79 -1.62
C LEU A 171 -15.09 -9.98 -2.56
N GLU A 172 -16.05 -9.87 -3.48
CA GLU A 172 -16.29 -10.92 -4.48
C GLU A 172 -15.05 -11.26 -5.31
N PHE A 173 -14.13 -10.29 -5.53
CA PHE A 173 -12.89 -10.50 -6.30
C PHE A 173 -11.89 -11.48 -5.63
N VAL A 174 -12.02 -11.74 -4.35
CA VAL A 174 -11.18 -12.69 -3.60
C VAL A 174 -11.97 -13.91 -3.12
N SER A 175 -13.26 -13.99 -3.41
CA SER A 175 -14.11 -15.12 -3.02
C SER A 175 -13.81 -16.34 -3.91
N PRO A 176 -13.51 -17.50 -3.32
CA PRO A 176 -13.33 -18.75 -4.08
C PRO A 176 -14.57 -19.17 -4.89
N ASP A 177 -15.76 -18.74 -4.44
CA ASP A 177 -17.03 -19.06 -5.09
C ASP A 177 -17.21 -18.28 -6.41
N ASN A 178 -16.48 -17.18 -6.60
CA ASN A 178 -16.54 -16.27 -7.75
C ASN A 178 -15.25 -16.30 -8.59
N GLU A 179 -14.59 -17.46 -8.70
CA GLU A 179 -13.35 -17.67 -9.46
C GLU A 179 -12.12 -16.94 -8.89
N ALA A 180 -12.24 -16.19 -7.80
CA ALA A 180 -11.15 -15.52 -7.07
C ALA A 180 -10.12 -14.82 -7.99
N ASP A 181 -10.61 -14.03 -8.93
CA ASP A 181 -9.83 -13.44 -10.02
C ASP A 181 -8.63 -12.61 -9.51
N LEU A 182 -8.83 -11.80 -8.48
CA LEU A 182 -7.77 -10.98 -7.89
C LEU A 182 -6.62 -11.82 -7.31
N LEU A 183 -6.93 -13.01 -6.74
CA LEU A 183 -5.89 -13.92 -6.26
C LEU A 183 -5.02 -14.41 -7.42
N SER A 184 -5.63 -14.76 -8.55
CA SER A 184 -4.93 -15.18 -9.76
C SER A 184 -4.04 -14.06 -10.31
N GLU A 185 -4.57 -12.84 -10.37
CA GLU A 185 -3.84 -11.66 -10.86
C GLU A 185 -2.62 -11.33 -9.97
N THR A 186 -2.75 -11.44 -8.65
CA THR A 186 -1.61 -11.23 -7.75
C THR A 186 -0.53 -12.31 -7.88
N VAL A 187 -0.91 -13.55 -8.21
CA VAL A 187 0.05 -14.62 -8.54
C VAL A 187 0.77 -14.31 -9.85
N LYS A 188 0.05 -13.83 -10.89
CA LYS A 188 0.67 -13.39 -12.15
C LYS A 188 1.68 -12.26 -11.93
N VAL A 189 1.35 -11.27 -11.09
CA VAL A 189 2.29 -10.19 -10.73
C VAL A 189 3.54 -10.76 -10.05
N ARG A 190 3.37 -11.68 -9.09
CA ARG A 190 4.52 -12.32 -8.42
C ARG A 190 5.41 -13.05 -9.42
N GLN A 191 4.81 -13.83 -10.32
CA GLN A 191 5.56 -14.55 -11.37
C GLN A 191 6.27 -13.57 -12.31
N LYS A 192 5.59 -12.52 -12.76
CA LYS A 192 6.17 -11.49 -13.62
C LYS A 192 7.39 -10.83 -12.97
N LEU A 193 7.29 -10.38 -11.70
CA LEU A 193 8.41 -9.77 -11.00
C LEU A 193 9.57 -10.73 -10.76
N ALA A 194 9.28 -12.02 -10.51
CA ALA A 194 10.30 -13.06 -10.42
C ALA A 194 11.00 -13.28 -11.77
N ASP A 195 10.26 -13.30 -12.86
CA ASP A 195 10.80 -13.50 -14.22
C ASP A 195 11.56 -12.29 -14.74
N ASP A 196 11.05 -11.07 -14.50
CA ASP A 196 11.62 -9.84 -15.02
C ASP A 196 12.81 -9.36 -14.17
N LEU A 197 12.62 -9.36 -12.85
CA LEU A 197 13.57 -8.74 -11.91
C LEU A 197 14.29 -9.74 -11.01
N GLY A 198 13.84 -10.99 -10.97
CA GLY A 198 14.33 -11.94 -9.97
C GLY A 198 13.81 -11.63 -8.56
N TYR A 199 12.82 -10.77 -8.43
CA TYR A 199 12.23 -10.36 -7.15
C TYR A 199 10.95 -11.12 -6.84
N ILE A 200 10.92 -11.77 -5.69
CA ILE A 200 9.75 -12.52 -5.21
C ILE A 200 9.08 -11.68 -4.13
N ILE A 201 7.91 -11.10 -4.46
CA ILE A 201 7.14 -10.32 -3.50
C ILE A 201 6.65 -11.19 -2.33
N PRO A 202 6.63 -10.65 -1.10
CA PRO A 202 6.15 -11.39 0.07
C PRO A 202 4.68 -11.82 -0.10
N LYS A 203 4.22 -12.67 0.82
CA LYS A 203 2.81 -13.05 0.88
C LYS A 203 1.92 -11.81 1.04
N ILE A 204 0.93 -11.68 0.16
CA ILE A 204 -0.10 -10.67 0.27
C ILE A 204 -1.25 -11.23 1.11
N VAL A 205 -1.69 -10.48 2.11
CA VAL A 205 -2.84 -10.81 2.95
C VAL A 205 -4.02 -9.96 2.52
N PHE A 206 -5.15 -10.59 2.21
CA PHE A 206 -6.39 -9.88 1.90
C PHE A 206 -7.23 -9.76 3.16
N GLN A 207 -7.78 -8.58 3.39
CA GLN A 207 -8.62 -8.27 4.55
C GLN A 207 -9.85 -7.48 4.09
N ASP A 208 -10.97 -7.76 4.70
CA ASP A 208 -12.13 -6.90 4.64
C ASP A 208 -11.91 -5.66 5.53
N ASP A 209 -12.29 -4.50 5.02
CA ASP A 209 -12.18 -3.25 5.77
C ASP A 209 -13.44 -2.41 5.57
N GLU A 210 -14.25 -2.40 6.61
CA GLU A 210 -15.51 -1.67 6.64
C GLU A 210 -15.34 -0.15 6.75
N MET A 211 -14.09 0.31 6.98
CA MET A 211 -13.75 1.73 7.03
C MET A 211 -13.57 2.34 5.65
N LEU A 212 -13.33 1.51 4.65
CA LEU A 212 -13.18 1.94 3.26
C LEU A 212 -14.54 2.36 2.70
N ALA A 213 -14.53 3.38 1.85
CA ALA A 213 -15.71 3.79 1.12
C ALA A 213 -16.18 2.66 0.17
N PRO A 214 -17.46 2.65 -0.26
CA PRO A 214 -17.95 1.70 -1.26
C PRO A 214 -17.04 1.65 -2.50
N PHE A 215 -16.66 0.44 -2.92
CA PHE A 215 -15.76 0.18 -4.06
C PHE A 215 -14.31 0.63 -3.86
N GLU A 216 -13.92 1.08 -2.68
CA GLU A 216 -12.54 1.45 -2.36
C GLU A 216 -11.72 0.23 -1.98
N PHE A 217 -10.46 0.24 -2.40
CA PHE A 217 -9.42 -0.67 -1.90
C PHE A 217 -8.22 0.13 -1.39
N SER A 218 -7.50 -0.47 -0.44
CA SER A 218 -6.27 0.08 0.11
C SER A 218 -5.15 -0.95 0.02
N ILE A 219 -3.97 -0.52 -0.40
CA ILE A 219 -2.75 -1.32 -0.33
C ILE A 219 -1.93 -0.84 0.85
N ASN A 220 -1.58 -1.75 1.75
CA ASN A 220 -0.89 -1.45 2.99
C ASN A 220 0.47 -2.14 3.03
N VAL A 221 1.48 -1.38 3.47
CA VAL A 221 2.84 -1.86 3.74
C VAL A 221 3.10 -1.69 5.22
N ARG A 222 3.45 -2.80 5.90
CA ARG A 222 3.68 -2.84 7.35
C ARG A 222 2.56 -2.20 8.17
N GLY A 223 1.31 -2.44 7.75
CA GLY A 223 0.12 -1.94 8.44
C GLY A 223 -0.23 -0.48 8.16
N LEU A 224 0.54 0.23 7.32
CA LEU A 224 0.24 1.59 6.90
C LEU A 224 -0.31 1.61 5.48
N SER A 225 -1.41 2.33 5.26
CA SER A 225 -1.96 2.55 3.93
C SER A 225 -1.01 3.43 3.11
N VAL A 226 -0.57 2.92 1.96
CA VAL A 226 0.34 3.60 1.03
C VAL A 226 -0.31 3.94 -0.31
N LEU A 227 -1.49 3.36 -0.58
CA LEU A 227 -2.29 3.66 -1.76
C LEU A 227 -3.76 3.33 -1.48
N ASN A 228 -4.64 4.28 -1.81
CA ASN A 228 -6.09 4.08 -1.85
C ASN A 228 -6.60 4.41 -3.24
N SER A 229 -7.55 3.63 -3.76
CA SER A 229 -8.22 3.91 -5.03
C SER A 229 -9.54 3.15 -5.13
N PHE A 230 -10.28 3.40 -6.21
CA PHE A 230 -11.59 2.82 -6.44
C PHE A 230 -11.58 1.89 -7.65
N VAL A 231 -12.34 0.80 -7.55
CA VAL A 231 -12.62 -0.12 -8.66
C VAL A 231 -14.10 -0.43 -8.70
N TYR A 232 -14.65 -0.59 -9.90
CA TYR A 232 -16.08 -0.77 -10.06
C TYR A 232 -16.37 -2.12 -10.68
N PRO A 233 -17.11 -3.02 -9.99
CA PRO A 233 -17.55 -4.31 -10.55
C PRO A 233 -18.26 -4.14 -11.88
N LYS A 234 -18.03 -5.07 -12.82
CA LYS A 234 -18.62 -5.06 -14.16
C LYS A 234 -18.31 -3.81 -14.99
N HIS A 235 -17.21 -3.14 -14.69
CA HIS A 235 -16.67 -2.03 -15.49
C HIS A 235 -15.23 -2.34 -15.90
N LEU A 236 -14.81 -1.82 -17.05
CA LEU A 236 -13.41 -1.82 -17.47
C LEU A 236 -12.85 -0.41 -17.35
N MET A 237 -11.60 -0.32 -16.86
CA MET A 237 -10.86 0.93 -16.77
C MET A 237 -10.14 1.22 -18.08
N PHE A 238 -10.23 2.46 -18.55
CA PHE A 238 -9.52 2.96 -19.73
C PHE A 238 -8.82 4.28 -19.41
N PHE A 239 -7.66 4.50 -20.01
CA PHE A 239 -7.11 5.86 -20.07
C PHE A 239 -7.98 6.71 -21.01
N GLN A 240 -8.29 7.93 -20.59
CA GLN A 240 -9.21 8.78 -21.38
C GLN A 240 -8.64 9.13 -22.77
N ASP A 241 -7.30 9.16 -22.89
CA ASP A 241 -6.63 9.44 -24.16
C ASP A 241 -6.74 8.28 -25.17
N ASP A 242 -6.96 7.05 -24.69
CA ASP A 242 -7.08 5.84 -25.53
C ASP A 242 -8.50 5.61 -26.05
N VAL A 243 -9.50 6.29 -25.49
CA VAL A 243 -10.90 6.13 -25.82
C VAL A 243 -11.54 7.45 -26.18
N ASN A 244 -12.21 7.49 -27.35
CA ASN A 244 -12.88 8.70 -27.83
C ASN A 244 -14.26 8.88 -27.18
N ILE A 245 -14.28 9.41 -25.96
CA ILE A 245 -15.51 9.67 -25.22
C ILE A 245 -16.05 11.04 -25.60
N LYS A 246 -17.09 11.07 -26.42
CA LYS A 246 -17.71 12.31 -26.96
C LYS A 246 -18.48 13.12 -25.90
N SER A 247 -18.93 12.50 -24.82
CA SER A 247 -19.67 13.16 -23.73
C SER A 247 -19.58 12.38 -22.42
N LYS A 248 -19.57 13.11 -21.30
CA LYS A 248 -19.67 12.49 -19.96
C LYS A 248 -21.04 11.83 -19.81
N LYS A 249 -21.08 10.55 -19.44
CA LYS A 249 -22.30 9.80 -19.13
C LYS A 249 -22.39 9.55 -17.64
N LYS A 250 -23.60 9.56 -17.06
CA LYS A 250 -23.85 9.37 -15.63
C LYS A 250 -23.40 7.99 -15.11
N GLU A 251 -23.36 6.99 -15.96
CA GLU A 251 -22.98 5.62 -15.68
C GLU A 251 -21.47 5.34 -15.81
N TYR A 252 -20.66 6.36 -16.10
CA TYR A 252 -19.21 6.28 -16.22
C TYR A 252 -18.59 6.95 -15.01
N PHE A 253 -17.63 6.28 -14.40
CA PHE A 253 -16.86 6.86 -13.28
C PHE A 253 -15.55 7.43 -13.82
N TYR A 254 -15.24 8.65 -13.42
CA TYR A 254 -14.06 9.38 -13.88
C TYR A 254 -13.12 9.60 -12.71
N ASP A 255 -11.86 9.24 -12.89
CA ASP A 255 -10.83 9.36 -11.86
C ASP A 255 -9.46 9.66 -12.50
N SER A 256 -8.42 9.66 -11.67
CA SER A 256 -7.02 9.74 -12.09
C SER A 256 -6.29 8.47 -11.66
N ASP A 257 -5.52 7.91 -12.59
CA ASP A 257 -4.70 6.73 -12.29
C ASP A 257 -3.66 7.04 -11.19
N VAL A 258 -3.65 6.24 -10.15
CA VAL A 258 -2.81 6.44 -8.95
C VAL A 258 -1.31 6.30 -9.23
N ILE A 259 -0.92 5.67 -10.34
CA ILE A 259 0.48 5.44 -10.73
C ILE A 259 1.00 6.58 -11.61
N THR A 260 0.26 6.91 -12.66
CA THR A 260 0.70 7.86 -13.70
C THR A 260 0.09 9.25 -13.56
N GLY A 261 -0.97 9.40 -12.75
CA GLY A 261 -1.76 10.65 -12.67
C GLY A 261 -2.57 10.96 -13.93
N LYS A 262 -2.55 10.09 -14.96
CA LYS A 262 -3.37 10.25 -16.18
C LYS A 262 -4.84 10.10 -15.84
N LYS A 263 -5.69 10.79 -16.58
CA LYS A 263 -7.14 10.66 -16.40
C LYS A 263 -7.62 9.30 -16.89
N ILE A 264 -8.43 8.65 -16.08
CA ILE A 264 -9.04 7.35 -16.37
C ILE A 264 -10.56 7.45 -16.37
N VAL A 265 -11.19 6.45 -16.95
CA VAL A 265 -12.63 6.30 -16.96
C VAL A 265 -12.99 4.82 -16.87
N TRP A 266 -13.95 4.53 -16.01
CA TRP A 266 -14.55 3.22 -15.87
C TRP A 266 -15.83 3.16 -16.70
N ILE A 267 -15.92 2.20 -17.60
CA ILE A 267 -17.03 2.03 -18.55
C ILE A 267 -17.66 0.65 -18.32
N PRO A 268 -19.01 0.55 -18.21
CA PRO A 268 -19.68 -0.74 -18.11
C PRO A 268 -19.27 -1.70 -19.23
N GLU A 269 -18.93 -2.95 -18.91
CA GLU A 269 -18.45 -3.97 -19.86
C GLU A 269 -19.35 -4.14 -21.08
N GLU A 270 -20.67 -4.06 -20.87
CA GLU A 270 -21.66 -4.16 -21.97
C GLU A 270 -21.46 -3.13 -23.07
N LYS A 271 -20.78 -2.00 -22.78
CA LYS A 271 -20.56 -0.87 -23.67
C LYS A 271 -19.16 -0.82 -24.28
N THR A 272 -18.32 -1.79 -23.95
CA THR A 272 -16.91 -1.82 -24.38
C THR A 272 -16.63 -2.80 -25.52
N LYS A 273 -17.65 -3.45 -26.09
CA LYS A 273 -17.53 -4.55 -27.06
C LYS A 273 -16.57 -4.30 -28.23
N ASP A 274 -16.44 -3.02 -28.67
CA ASP A 274 -15.60 -2.66 -29.81
C ASP A 274 -14.14 -2.32 -29.42
N PHE A 275 -13.84 -2.17 -28.13
CA PHE A 275 -12.53 -1.71 -27.64
C PHE A 275 -12.12 -2.33 -26.28
N TRP A 276 -12.76 -3.42 -25.88
CA TRP A 276 -12.54 -4.10 -24.59
C TRP A 276 -11.06 -4.49 -24.37
N GLU A 277 -10.34 -4.82 -25.44
CA GLU A 277 -8.93 -5.27 -25.40
C GLU A 277 -7.98 -4.22 -24.81
N LYS A 278 -8.38 -2.96 -24.79
CA LYS A 278 -7.59 -1.85 -24.22
C LYS A 278 -7.94 -1.57 -22.76
N GLY A 279 -8.98 -2.20 -22.24
CA GLY A 279 -9.47 -1.98 -20.88
C GLY A 279 -8.77 -2.90 -19.88
N LEU A 280 -8.67 -2.45 -18.64
CA LEU A 280 -8.25 -3.27 -17.51
C LEU A 280 -9.49 -3.64 -16.68
N THR A 281 -9.56 -4.89 -16.27
CA THR A 281 -10.55 -5.33 -15.27
C THR A 281 -10.22 -4.72 -13.89
N PRO A 282 -11.16 -4.67 -12.95
CA PRO A 282 -10.89 -4.24 -11.57
C PRO A 282 -9.72 -4.99 -10.93
N SER A 283 -9.67 -6.31 -11.08
CA SER A 283 -8.59 -7.15 -10.53
C SER A 283 -7.23 -6.86 -11.17
N GLU A 284 -7.17 -6.65 -12.48
CA GLU A 284 -5.94 -6.25 -13.18
C GLU A 284 -5.46 -4.86 -12.74
N TYR A 285 -6.38 -3.92 -12.50
CA TYR A 285 -6.02 -2.58 -12.00
C TYR A 285 -5.44 -2.63 -10.58
N ILE A 286 -6.05 -3.42 -9.68
CA ILE A 286 -5.51 -3.65 -8.34
C ILE A 286 -4.14 -4.34 -8.44
N ALA A 287 -4.02 -5.38 -9.25
CA ALA A 287 -2.77 -6.13 -9.43
C ALA A 287 -1.63 -5.24 -9.99
N ARG A 288 -1.94 -4.36 -10.96
CA ARG A 288 -0.99 -3.35 -11.46
C ARG A 288 -0.55 -2.39 -10.35
N SER A 289 -1.46 -2.01 -9.48
CA SER A 289 -1.15 -1.17 -8.31
C SER A 289 -0.25 -1.91 -7.32
N VAL A 290 -0.47 -3.21 -7.11
CA VAL A 290 0.38 -4.08 -6.28
C VAL A 290 1.79 -4.16 -6.85
N GLU A 291 1.95 -4.37 -8.15
CA GLU A 291 3.26 -4.38 -8.82
C GLU A 291 4.04 -3.08 -8.57
N PHE A 292 3.36 -1.96 -8.73
CA PHE A 292 3.94 -0.64 -8.51
C PHE A 292 4.38 -0.43 -7.05
N ILE A 293 3.51 -0.73 -6.09
CA ILE A 293 3.81 -0.58 -4.67
C ILE A 293 4.92 -1.53 -4.22
N ALA A 294 4.93 -2.77 -4.72
CA ALA A 294 5.95 -3.75 -4.39
C ALA A 294 7.37 -3.28 -4.76
N ILE A 295 7.52 -2.54 -5.85
CA ILE A 295 8.81 -1.96 -6.26
C ILE A 295 9.08 -0.66 -5.50
N LYS A 296 8.08 0.22 -5.37
CA LYS A 296 8.23 1.53 -4.72
C LYS A 296 8.62 1.42 -3.26
N TYR A 297 8.04 0.45 -2.54
CA TYR A 297 8.29 0.20 -1.12
C TYR A 297 9.18 -1.03 -0.88
N ILE A 298 10.03 -1.36 -1.85
CA ILE A 298 10.94 -2.52 -1.76
C ILE A 298 11.82 -2.48 -0.51
N GLU A 299 12.25 -1.31 -0.07
CA GLU A 299 13.08 -1.13 1.13
C GLU A 299 12.39 -1.64 2.41
N GLU A 300 11.05 -1.58 2.46
CA GLU A 300 10.27 -2.06 3.59
C GLU A 300 9.80 -3.51 3.42
N LEU A 301 9.65 -3.97 2.18
CA LEU A 301 9.14 -5.30 1.85
C LEU A 301 10.24 -6.37 1.78
N PHE A 302 11.45 -6.00 1.32
CA PHE A 302 12.59 -6.90 1.16
C PHE A 302 13.45 -6.88 2.42
N ASP A 303 13.37 -7.92 3.22
CA ASP A 303 14.09 -7.99 4.50
C ASP A 303 15.29 -8.93 4.48
N TYR A 304 15.91 -9.11 5.64
CA TYR A 304 17.08 -9.99 5.81
C TYR A 304 16.78 -11.47 5.60
N GLU A 305 15.53 -11.91 5.82
CA GLU A 305 15.13 -13.29 5.51
C GLU A 305 15.14 -13.52 4.01
N ASP A 306 14.69 -12.52 3.23
CA ASP A 306 14.73 -12.59 1.77
C ASP A 306 16.18 -12.61 1.28
N VAL A 307 17.07 -11.75 1.81
CA VAL A 307 18.50 -11.75 1.49
C VAL A 307 19.12 -13.14 1.72
N ASN A 308 18.82 -13.77 2.85
CA ASN A 308 19.34 -15.10 3.15
C ASN A 308 18.92 -16.14 2.11
N LYS A 309 17.70 -16.09 1.59
CA LYS A 309 17.25 -17.00 0.51
C LYS A 309 18.09 -16.85 -0.76
N TYR A 310 18.50 -15.62 -1.12
CA TYR A 310 19.40 -15.40 -2.26
C TYR A 310 20.82 -15.86 -1.95
N ILE A 311 21.31 -15.69 -0.73
CA ILE A 311 22.59 -16.25 -0.28
C ILE A 311 22.57 -17.78 -0.40
N ASP A 312 21.50 -18.43 0.05
CA ASP A 312 21.34 -19.90 -0.03
C ASP A 312 21.41 -20.40 -1.48
N ILE A 313 20.80 -19.68 -2.43
CA ILE A 313 20.88 -20.03 -3.87
C ILE A 313 22.31 -19.97 -4.38
N VAL A 314 23.10 -18.97 -3.96
CA VAL A 314 24.51 -18.87 -4.36
C VAL A 314 25.35 -19.92 -3.63
N GLN A 315 25.10 -20.14 -2.34
CA GLN A 315 25.79 -21.13 -1.51
C GLN A 315 25.62 -22.55 -2.08
N GLU A 316 24.45 -22.90 -2.59
CA GLU A 316 24.20 -24.19 -3.21
C GLU A 316 25.03 -24.41 -4.48
N LYS A 317 25.23 -23.37 -5.29
CA LYS A 317 25.95 -23.44 -6.57
C LYS A 317 27.46 -23.20 -6.43
N ASN A 318 27.83 -22.20 -5.63
CA ASN A 318 29.21 -21.68 -5.46
C ASN A 318 29.51 -21.33 -4.00
N PRO A 319 29.70 -22.32 -3.10
CA PRO A 319 29.92 -22.06 -1.67
C PRO A 319 31.14 -21.15 -1.39
N TYR A 320 32.22 -21.32 -2.15
CA TYR A 320 33.45 -20.50 -1.99
C TYR A 320 33.19 -19.00 -2.27
N LEU A 321 32.27 -18.69 -3.14
CA LEU A 321 31.95 -17.30 -3.48
C LEU A 321 31.28 -16.60 -2.29
N VAL A 322 30.39 -17.29 -1.59
CA VAL A 322 29.74 -16.76 -0.38
C VAL A 322 30.75 -16.60 0.76
N GLU A 323 31.58 -17.63 1.00
CA GLU A 323 32.59 -17.61 2.06
C GLU A 323 33.63 -16.49 1.85
N ASN A 324 33.98 -16.17 0.61
CA ASN A 324 34.93 -15.10 0.31
C ASN A 324 34.34 -13.70 0.47
N ILE A 325 33.02 -13.54 0.32
CA ILE A 325 32.36 -12.23 0.31
C ILE A 325 31.79 -11.88 1.67
N ILE A 326 31.11 -12.82 2.32
CA ILE A 326 30.32 -12.57 3.55
C ILE A 326 30.99 -13.27 4.74
N PRO A 327 31.27 -12.55 5.84
CA PRO A 327 30.98 -11.11 6.06
C PRO A 327 32.15 -10.17 5.72
N ASP A 328 33.30 -10.67 5.25
CA ASP A 328 34.58 -9.97 5.25
C ASP A 328 34.64 -8.77 4.31
N PHE A 329 34.02 -8.86 3.12
CA PHE A 329 33.98 -7.76 2.14
C PHE A 329 32.66 -7.03 2.14
N VAL A 330 31.54 -7.75 2.27
CA VAL A 330 30.19 -7.18 2.24
C VAL A 330 29.37 -7.77 3.38
N SER A 331 28.86 -6.92 4.23
CA SER A 331 27.89 -7.32 5.24
C SER A 331 26.54 -7.67 4.62
N ILE A 332 25.71 -8.46 5.32
CA ILE A 332 24.34 -8.77 4.88
C ILE A 332 23.53 -7.48 4.66
N ALA A 333 23.80 -6.42 5.42
CA ALA A 333 23.13 -5.13 5.28
C ALA A 333 23.53 -4.42 3.97
N GLU A 334 24.80 -4.45 3.60
CA GLU A 334 25.28 -3.90 2.34
C GLU A 334 24.81 -4.72 1.14
N LEU A 335 24.79 -6.05 1.25
CA LEU A 335 24.21 -6.91 0.22
C LEU A 335 22.72 -6.58 0.02
N ARG A 336 21.96 -6.43 1.12
CA ARG A 336 20.56 -6.01 1.05
C ARG A 336 20.44 -4.66 0.34
N TYR A 337 21.26 -3.68 0.68
CA TYR A 337 21.29 -2.36 0.03
C TYR A 337 21.51 -2.47 -1.49
N ILE A 338 22.49 -3.28 -1.92
CA ILE A 338 22.77 -3.50 -3.34
C ILE A 338 21.56 -4.12 -4.05
N LEU A 339 21.01 -5.22 -3.53
CA LEU A 339 19.89 -5.92 -4.16
C LEU A 339 18.63 -5.04 -4.23
N VAL A 340 18.31 -4.35 -3.15
CA VAL A 340 17.17 -3.43 -3.08
C VAL A 340 17.34 -2.27 -4.06
N SER A 341 18.54 -1.68 -4.15
CA SER A 341 18.81 -0.59 -5.08
C SER A 341 18.67 -1.03 -6.55
N LEU A 342 19.16 -2.22 -6.90
CA LEU A 342 19.00 -2.78 -8.24
C LEU A 342 17.53 -2.98 -8.59
N ILE A 343 16.76 -3.63 -7.72
CA ILE A 343 15.32 -3.89 -7.97
C ILE A 343 14.53 -2.58 -8.05
N ARG A 344 14.77 -1.64 -7.15
CA ARG A 344 14.10 -0.32 -7.13
C ARG A 344 14.30 0.43 -8.45
N GLU A 345 15.46 0.30 -9.05
CA GLU A 345 15.81 0.86 -10.34
C GLU A 345 15.45 -0.06 -11.52
N LYS A 346 14.66 -1.11 -11.26
CA LYS A 346 14.21 -2.12 -12.24
C LYS A 346 15.35 -2.86 -12.94
N VAL A 347 16.49 -3.00 -12.27
CA VAL A 347 17.60 -3.84 -12.71
C VAL A 347 17.40 -5.25 -12.18
N SER A 348 17.48 -6.24 -13.07
CA SER A 348 17.24 -7.63 -12.71
C SER A 348 18.36 -8.21 -11.83
N ILE A 349 17.96 -8.86 -10.74
CA ILE A 349 18.85 -9.65 -9.89
C ILE A 349 18.74 -11.16 -10.15
N LYS A 350 18.10 -11.55 -11.25
CA LYS A 350 17.81 -12.96 -11.59
C LYS A 350 19.08 -13.80 -11.68
N ASP A 351 20.16 -13.23 -12.23
CA ASP A 351 21.47 -13.85 -12.22
C ASP A 351 22.25 -13.46 -10.96
N ILE A 352 21.75 -13.91 -9.80
CA ILE A 352 22.33 -13.58 -8.50
C ILE A 352 23.78 -14.07 -8.38
N VAL A 353 24.11 -15.20 -9.03
CA VAL A 353 25.49 -15.71 -9.01
C VAL A 353 26.44 -14.74 -9.69
N TYR A 354 26.06 -14.21 -10.86
CA TYR A 354 26.87 -13.20 -11.55
C TYR A 354 27.03 -11.91 -10.75
N ILE A 355 25.98 -11.49 -10.03
CA ILE A 355 26.08 -10.33 -9.14
C ILE A 355 27.10 -10.58 -8.02
N PHE A 356 27.09 -11.77 -7.40
CA PHE A 356 28.08 -12.14 -6.40
C PHE A 356 29.50 -12.19 -6.97
N GLU A 357 29.69 -12.71 -8.20
CA GLU A 357 30.97 -12.65 -8.88
C GLU A 357 31.47 -11.21 -9.03
N LYS A 358 30.57 -10.27 -9.40
CA LYS A 358 30.94 -8.86 -9.53
C LYS A 358 31.22 -8.19 -8.18
N ILE A 359 30.50 -8.56 -7.13
CA ILE A 359 30.83 -8.12 -5.77
C ILE A 359 32.24 -8.58 -5.38
N ASN A 360 32.58 -9.83 -5.69
CA ASN A 360 33.92 -10.35 -5.42
C ASN A 360 35.00 -9.67 -6.26
N ASP A 361 34.75 -9.41 -7.54
CA ASP A 361 35.66 -8.76 -8.46
C ASP A 361 36.00 -7.29 -8.03
N PHE A 362 35.06 -6.62 -7.34
CA PHE A 362 35.19 -5.22 -6.92
C PHE A 362 35.23 -5.07 -5.38
N SER A 363 35.67 -6.09 -4.68
CA SER A 363 35.69 -6.12 -3.20
C SER A 363 36.64 -5.09 -2.57
N ASP A 364 37.53 -4.46 -3.34
CA ASP A 364 38.45 -3.39 -2.89
C ASP A 364 37.82 -1.98 -2.95
N GLU A 365 36.56 -1.85 -3.37
CA GLU A 365 35.86 -0.56 -3.40
C GLU A 365 35.61 0.01 -2.01
N ALA A 366 35.86 1.31 -1.88
CA ALA A 366 35.81 1.99 -0.58
C ALA A 366 34.38 2.26 -0.08
N SER A 367 33.39 2.32 -0.98
CA SER A 367 32.00 2.60 -0.60
C SER A 367 31.00 1.68 -1.30
N LYS A 368 29.87 1.44 -0.65
CA LYS A 368 28.76 0.63 -1.19
C LYS A 368 28.12 1.27 -2.43
N GLU A 369 28.15 2.60 -2.54
CA GLU A 369 27.64 3.35 -3.69
C GLU A 369 28.55 3.12 -4.92
N ALA A 370 29.86 3.24 -4.76
CA ALA A 370 30.83 2.96 -5.83
C ALA A 370 30.75 1.47 -6.27
N LEU A 371 30.62 0.56 -5.30
CA LEU A 371 30.42 -0.86 -5.59
C LEU A 371 29.13 -1.10 -6.40
N LEU A 372 28.02 -0.47 -6.01
CA LEU A 372 26.75 -0.54 -6.73
C LEU A 372 26.89 -0.05 -8.18
N ASP A 373 27.56 1.07 -8.41
CA ASP A 373 27.74 1.63 -9.75
C ASP A 373 28.61 0.71 -10.63
N LYS A 374 29.65 0.08 -10.09
CA LYS A 374 30.46 -0.91 -10.81
C LYS A 374 29.68 -2.20 -11.13
N ILE A 375 28.86 -2.67 -10.20
CA ILE A 375 27.96 -3.82 -10.44
C ILE A 375 26.98 -3.46 -11.57
N ARG A 376 26.36 -2.27 -11.51
CA ARG A 376 25.44 -1.81 -12.56
C ARG A 376 26.13 -1.73 -13.92
N PHE A 377 27.34 -1.16 -13.96
CA PHE A 377 28.11 -1.09 -15.20
C PHE A 377 28.39 -2.49 -15.79
N SER A 378 28.66 -3.48 -14.94
CA SER A 378 28.79 -4.88 -15.38
C SER A 378 27.48 -5.46 -15.91
N LEU A 379 26.34 -4.93 -15.47
CA LEU A 379 25.00 -5.30 -15.91
C LEU A 379 24.47 -4.45 -17.07
N ALA A 380 25.26 -3.50 -17.60
CA ALA A 380 24.86 -2.52 -18.61
C ALA A 380 24.14 -3.15 -19.83
N ARG A 381 24.62 -4.31 -20.29
CA ARG A 381 23.99 -5.06 -21.38
C ARG A 381 22.55 -5.49 -21.05
N TYR A 382 22.31 -5.95 -19.83
CA TYR A 382 20.98 -6.37 -19.37
C TYR A 382 20.07 -5.17 -19.12
N ILE A 383 20.64 -4.10 -18.57
CA ILE A 383 19.91 -2.84 -18.33
C ILE A 383 19.46 -2.26 -19.67
N GLY A 384 20.36 -2.11 -20.63
CA GLY A 384 20.05 -1.53 -21.92
C GLY A 384 19.07 -2.36 -22.75
N ALA A 385 19.15 -3.71 -22.68
CA ALA A 385 18.23 -4.60 -23.39
C ALA A 385 16.77 -4.36 -23.04
N ARG A 386 16.48 -3.85 -21.84
CA ARG A 386 15.11 -3.55 -21.39
C ARG A 386 14.52 -2.31 -22.07
N TYR A 387 15.37 -1.37 -22.49
CA TYR A 387 14.95 -0.07 -23.02
C TYR A 387 15.24 0.10 -24.50
N ALA A 388 16.10 -0.73 -25.07
CA ALA A 388 16.47 -0.69 -26.47
C ALA A 388 15.34 -1.20 -27.37
N ASN A 389 15.17 -0.54 -28.53
CA ASN A 389 14.32 -1.05 -29.60
C ASN A 389 15.02 -2.20 -30.35
N PHE A 390 14.36 -2.76 -31.36
CA PHE A 390 14.90 -3.86 -32.17
C PHE A 390 16.22 -3.52 -32.93
N GLU A 391 16.52 -2.24 -33.10
CA GLU A 391 17.73 -1.74 -33.74
C GLU A 391 18.88 -1.54 -32.75
N GLY A 392 18.65 -1.80 -31.45
CA GLY A 392 19.62 -1.60 -30.39
C GLY A 392 19.77 -0.13 -30.01
N THR A 393 18.74 0.70 -30.24
CA THR A 393 18.74 2.12 -29.91
C THR A 393 17.82 2.37 -28.70
N ILE A 394 18.32 3.11 -27.73
CA ILE A 394 17.57 3.58 -26.56
C ILE A 394 17.22 5.05 -26.81
N GLN A 395 15.95 5.38 -26.77
CA GLN A 395 15.47 6.75 -26.87
C GLN A 395 15.27 7.34 -25.47
N GLY A 396 15.85 8.51 -25.22
CA GLY A 396 15.75 9.12 -23.90
C GLY A 396 16.06 10.62 -23.92
N LEU A 397 15.93 11.21 -22.74
CA LEU A 397 16.25 12.60 -22.49
C LEU A 397 17.67 12.71 -21.95
N GLU A 398 18.31 13.82 -22.21
CA GLU A 398 19.61 14.18 -21.64
C GLU A 398 19.46 15.40 -20.73
N MET A 399 20.20 15.39 -19.62
CA MET A 399 20.25 16.52 -18.71
C MET A 399 21.40 17.44 -19.12
N THR A 400 21.09 18.71 -19.41
CA THR A 400 22.13 19.67 -19.82
C THR A 400 23.08 19.97 -18.67
N GLU A 401 24.37 20.23 -18.98
CA GLU A 401 25.38 20.62 -17.98
C GLU A 401 24.89 21.80 -17.11
N LYS A 402 24.19 22.76 -17.72
CA LYS A 402 23.63 23.91 -17.00
C LYS A 402 22.58 23.50 -15.98
N THR A 403 21.72 22.53 -16.30
CA THR A 403 20.71 22.02 -15.38
C THR A 403 21.37 21.22 -14.26
N LEU A 404 22.34 20.38 -14.60
CA LEU A 404 23.15 19.64 -13.65
C LEU A 404 23.88 20.60 -12.67
N ALA A 405 24.61 21.57 -13.16
CA ALA A 405 25.27 22.57 -12.33
C ALA A 405 24.29 23.32 -11.43
N SER A 406 23.12 23.70 -11.95
CA SER A 406 22.09 24.39 -11.14
C SER A 406 21.60 23.61 -9.96
N VAL A 407 21.59 22.28 -10.05
CA VAL A 407 21.15 21.37 -8.99
C VAL A 407 22.28 21.08 -8.00
N PHE A 408 23.50 20.85 -8.54
CA PHE A 408 24.63 20.30 -7.77
C PHE A 408 25.60 21.36 -7.27
N ASP A 409 25.77 22.51 -7.93
CA ASP A 409 26.58 23.64 -7.41
C ASP A 409 25.99 24.24 -6.11
N SER A 410 24.76 23.96 -5.82
CA SER A 410 24.11 24.30 -4.54
C SER A 410 24.20 23.21 -3.48
N ALA A 411 24.85 22.08 -3.79
CA ALA A 411 25.03 20.97 -2.86
C ALA A 411 26.17 21.31 -1.88
N GLU A 412 25.82 21.71 -0.67
CA GLU A 412 26.76 21.80 0.43
C GLU A 412 27.03 20.39 0.96
N ASP A 413 28.25 19.90 0.75
CA ASP A 413 28.72 18.65 1.37
C ASP A 413 29.09 18.94 2.83
N THR A 414 28.11 18.77 3.69
CA THR A 414 28.31 18.76 5.13
C THR A 414 27.99 17.36 5.66
N ASP A 415 29.02 16.65 6.13
CA ASP A 415 28.88 15.34 6.81
C ASP A 415 28.29 14.20 5.95
N ASN A 416 28.67 14.10 4.65
CA ASN A 416 28.11 13.14 3.68
C ASN A 416 26.60 13.32 3.39
N ILE A 417 26.03 14.45 3.69
CA ILE A 417 24.65 14.78 3.34
C ILE A 417 24.65 15.79 2.18
N ILE A 418 24.27 15.34 1.00
CA ILE A 418 24.07 16.21 -0.16
C ILE A 418 22.72 16.91 0.02
N ARG A 419 22.76 18.21 0.28
CA ARG A 419 21.56 19.04 0.32
C ARG A 419 21.25 19.56 -1.07
N VAL A 420 20.08 19.27 -1.58
CA VAL A 420 19.62 19.72 -2.91
C VAL A 420 18.45 20.69 -2.73
N ASP A 421 18.42 21.75 -3.54
CA ASP A 421 17.29 22.68 -3.54
C ASP A 421 16.03 22.02 -4.11
N GLY A 422 15.09 21.64 -3.24
CA GLY A 422 13.84 20.98 -3.59
C GLY A 422 13.02 21.74 -4.64
N SER A 423 13.06 23.09 -4.62
CA SER A 423 12.32 23.91 -5.59
C SER A 423 12.88 23.80 -7.02
N LYS A 424 14.17 23.56 -7.16
CA LYS A 424 14.80 23.33 -8.47
C LYS A 424 14.45 21.92 -8.99
N ILE A 425 14.50 20.94 -8.09
CA ILE A 425 14.13 19.55 -8.43
C ILE A 425 12.70 19.47 -8.91
N GLU A 426 11.76 20.09 -8.19
CA GLU A 426 10.36 20.14 -8.59
C GLU A 426 10.17 20.74 -9.98
N LYS A 427 10.88 21.84 -10.29
CA LYS A 427 10.83 22.47 -11.63
C LYS A 427 11.34 21.52 -12.73
N ILE A 428 12.41 20.76 -12.45
CA ILE A 428 12.94 19.77 -13.39
C ILE A 428 11.94 18.64 -13.58
N ALA A 429 11.38 18.11 -12.48
CA ALA A 429 10.36 17.08 -12.54
C ALA A 429 9.13 17.52 -13.36
N LEU A 430 8.66 18.76 -13.15
CA LEU A 430 7.56 19.33 -13.94
C LEU A 430 7.88 19.46 -15.42
N LYS A 431 9.13 19.85 -15.79
CA LYS A 431 9.56 19.88 -17.20
C LYS A 431 9.55 18.48 -17.82
N LEU A 432 10.10 17.48 -17.10
CA LEU A 432 10.13 16.09 -17.57
C LEU A 432 8.71 15.54 -17.77
N LEU A 433 7.81 15.75 -16.81
CA LEU A 433 6.41 15.33 -16.89
C LEU A 433 5.67 16.03 -18.05
N LYS A 434 5.93 17.32 -18.26
CA LYS A 434 5.37 18.07 -19.37
C LYS A 434 5.85 17.51 -20.72
N PHE A 435 7.16 17.26 -20.85
CA PHE A 435 7.72 16.65 -22.05
C PHE A 435 7.13 15.27 -22.34
N ALA A 436 7.04 14.42 -21.30
CA ALA A 436 6.44 13.10 -21.43
C ALA A 436 4.98 13.17 -21.91
N LYS A 437 4.22 14.11 -21.37
CA LYS A 437 2.83 14.32 -21.79
C LYS A 437 2.71 14.80 -23.24
N GLU A 438 3.56 15.76 -23.66
CA GLU A 438 3.56 16.32 -25.03
C GLU A 438 3.96 15.26 -26.08
N ASN A 439 4.79 14.29 -25.70
CA ASN A 439 5.30 13.24 -26.59
C ASN A 439 4.65 11.86 -26.34
N ASN A 440 3.60 11.78 -25.50
CA ASN A 440 2.88 10.55 -25.15
C ASN A 440 3.80 9.43 -24.62
N LEU A 441 4.81 9.78 -23.82
CA LEU A 441 5.73 8.81 -23.23
C LEU A 441 5.11 8.22 -21.96
N ASP A 442 5.09 6.89 -21.86
CA ASP A 442 4.65 6.18 -20.65
C ASP A 442 5.77 6.09 -19.62
N ASN A 443 7.03 5.99 -20.07
CA ASN A 443 8.21 5.97 -19.25
C ASN A 443 9.17 7.06 -19.68
N ILE A 444 9.79 7.74 -18.71
CA ILE A 444 10.82 8.73 -18.93
C ILE A 444 12.17 8.06 -18.73
N VAL A 445 12.96 7.94 -19.79
CA VAL A 445 14.35 7.50 -19.73
C VAL A 445 15.24 8.74 -19.75
N LEU A 446 16.04 8.92 -18.70
CA LEU A 446 16.95 10.06 -18.53
C LEU A 446 18.37 9.56 -18.46
N ALA A 447 19.27 10.06 -19.33
CA ALA A 447 20.68 9.77 -19.30
C ALA A 447 21.45 10.89 -18.58
N VAL A 448 22.33 10.51 -17.66
CA VAL A 448 23.18 11.43 -16.87
C VAL A 448 24.55 10.81 -16.66
N PRO A 449 25.58 11.59 -16.30
CA PRO A 449 26.90 11.06 -15.90
C PRO A 449 26.78 10.06 -14.74
N ILE A 450 27.66 9.04 -14.72
CA ILE A 450 27.60 7.94 -13.75
C ILE A 450 27.73 8.43 -12.31
N GLU A 451 28.56 9.44 -12.05
CA GLU A 451 28.88 9.95 -10.71
C GLU A 451 27.64 10.53 -9.98
N ILE A 452 26.65 10.98 -10.74
CA ILE A 452 25.45 11.64 -10.18
C ILE A 452 24.17 10.83 -10.41
N ARG A 453 24.25 9.75 -11.18
CA ARG A 453 23.10 8.94 -11.60
C ARG A 453 22.22 8.50 -10.43
N HIS A 454 22.83 7.93 -9.40
CA HIS A 454 22.10 7.41 -8.24
C HIS A 454 21.37 8.53 -7.50
N MET A 455 22.01 9.68 -7.31
CA MET A 455 21.42 10.83 -6.65
C MET A 455 20.27 11.42 -7.46
N VAL A 456 20.43 11.56 -8.77
CA VAL A 456 19.37 12.02 -9.69
C VAL A 456 18.15 11.10 -9.60
N PHE A 457 18.39 9.79 -9.58
CA PHE A 457 17.31 8.83 -9.41
C PHE A 457 16.58 9.01 -8.08
N ILE A 458 17.29 9.04 -6.95
CA ILE A 458 16.68 9.19 -5.62
C ILE A 458 15.80 10.44 -5.54
N VAL A 459 16.30 11.56 -6.05
CA VAL A 459 15.63 12.85 -5.92
C VAL A 459 14.41 12.95 -6.86
N LEU A 460 14.58 12.59 -8.14
CA LEU A 460 13.50 12.72 -9.13
C LEU A 460 12.43 11.62 -9.01
N SER A 461 12.78 10.43 -8.54
CA SER A 461 11.82 9.33 -8.34
C SER A 461 10.75 9.62 -7.28
N GLN A 462 10.96 10.63 -6.43
CA GLN A 462 9.97 11.12 -5.48
C GLN A 462 8.81 11.84 -6.19
N TYR A 463 9.09 12.45 -7.35
CA TYR A 463 8.10 13.22 -8.13
C TYR A 463 7.57 12.45 -9.35
N ILE A 464 8.37 11.53 -9.90
CA ILE A 464 8.07 10.84 -11.16
C ILE A 464 8.12 9.33 -10.94
N ASN A 465 6.95 8.70 -10.87
CA ASN A 465 6.83 7.26 -10.63
C ASN A 465 7.31 6.38 -11.80
N THR A 466 7.34 6.94 -13.02
CA THR A 466 7.70 6.24 -14.26
C THR A 466 9.07 6.64 -14.78
N LEU A 467 9.97 7.07 -13.87
CA LEU A 467 11.32 7.50 -14.22
C LEU A 467 12.30 6.31 -14.28
N THR A 468 13.16 6.33 -15.27
CA THR A 468 14.37 5.50 -15.38
C THR A 468 15.56 6.41 -15.55
N VAL A 469 16.57 6.28 -14.72
CA VAL A 469 17.82 7.05 -14.84
C VAL A 469 18.95 6.09 -15.21
N LEU A 470 19.56 6.31 -16.37
CA LEU A 470 20.67 5.52 -16.89
C LEU A 470 21.96 6.35 -16.84
N ALA A 471 23.08 5.72 -16.59
CA ALA A 471 24.36 6.36 -16.81
C ALA A 471 24.68 6.40 -18.33
N GLN A 472 25.23 7.52 -18.80
CA GLN A 472 25.65 7.64 -20.19
C GLN A 472 26.63 6.53 -20.56
N GLU A 473 27.55 6.18 -19.65
CA GLU A 473 28.54 5.13 -19.79
C GLU A 473 27.92 3.73 -19.86
N GLU A 474 26.85 3.48 -19.09
CA GLU A 474 26.10 2.20 -19.16
C GLU A 474 25.47 2.01 -20.54
N VAL A 475 24.95 3.08 -21.13
CA VAL A 475 24.25 3.00 -22.42
C VAL A 475 25.23 2.92 -23.58
N THR A 476 26.17 3.86 -23.66
CA THR A 476 27.07 4.01 -24.85
C THR A 476 28.01 2.83 -25.04
N ASN A 477 28.24 2.04 -24.00
CA ASN A 477 29.08 0.85 -24.07
C ASN A 477 28.46 -0.31 -24.88
N CYS A 478 27.15 -0.44 -24.88
CA CYS A 478 26.46 -1.59 -25.47
C CYS A 478 25.36 -1.22 -26.49
N TYR A 479 24.87 0.01 -26.49
CA TYR A 479 23.71 0.46 -27.25
C TYR A 479 23.94 1.84 -27.86
N ASN A 480 23.14 2.19 -28.87
CA ASN A 480 23.05 3.56 -29.36
C ASN A 480 22.07 4.35 -28.49
N PHE A 481 22.43 5.57 -28.11
CA PHE A 481 21.52 6.46 -27.40
C PHE A 481 21.06 7.60 -28.32
N GLU A 482 19.77 7.71 -28.52
CA GLU A 482 19.13 8.76 -29.28
C GLU A 482 18.49 9.78 -28.32
N VAL A 483 19.01 10.99 -28.32
CA VAL A 483 18.49 12.09 -27.50
C VAL A 483 17.24 12.63 -28.17
N ILE A 484 16.06 12.41 -27.56
CA ILE A 484 14.77 12.91 -28.04
C ILE A 484 14.40 14.26 -27.43
N GLY A 485 15.17 14.76 -26.48
CA GLY A 485 15.01 16.08 -25.87
C GLY A 485 16.01 16.33 -24.76
N GLU A 486 16.15 17.61 -24.38
CA GLU A 486 17.07 18.07 -23.32
C GLU A 486 16.30 18.78 -22.20
N VAL A 487 16.78 18.63 -20.95
CA VAL A 487 16.18 19.25 -19.76
C VAL A 487 17.15 20.12 -19.00
#